data_c27ab2d415042ff4c2208dd4e1af2520
#
_entry.id   c27ab2d415042ff4c2208dd4e1af2520
#
_cell.length_a   1.000
_cell.length_b   1.000
_cell.length_c   1.000
_cell.angle_alpha   90.00
_cell.angle_beta   90.00
_cell.angle_gamma   90.00
#
_symmetry.space_group_name_H-M   'P 1'
#
loop_
_entity.id
_entity.type
_entity.pdbx_description
1 polymer ?
#
loop_
_entity_poly.entity_id
_entity_poly.type
_entity_poly.pdbx_seq_one_letter_code
_entity_poly.pdbx_strand_id
1 'polypeptide(L)'
;FSKFIATATVGLLLAQAQAISTAALRQGIPSLAPMLEQVTPAVVSIRVSKAMPTSRPGSEQMGRPYATGAGSGVIVDAAQGLIITNHHVVDGASRITVRLRDERTLEATLLGSDPGTDVALLQVQAQGLIEIAFADVSTVAVGDYVVAIGNPFGIGQTVTSGIVSA
;
A
#
# COMPACT_ATOMS: atom_id res chain seq x y z
N PHE A 1 33.67 -13.20 64.19
CA PHE A 1 33.38 -11.87 63.68
C PHE A 1 33.65 -11.88 62.17
N SER A 2 32.75 -12.24 61.35
CA SER A 2 32.66 -11.78 59.95
C SER A 2 31.51 -12.53 59.25
N LYS A 3 30.32 -12.01 59.33
CA LYS A 3 29.19 -12.30 58.46
C LYS A 3 28.34 -11.07 58.48
N PHE A 4 28.38 -10.32 57.39
CA PHE A 4 27.37 -9.32 57.02
C PHE A 4 28.05 -8.43 55.99
N ILE A 5 27.91 -8.75 54.70
CA ILE A 5 27.86 -7.82 53.56
C ILE A 5 27.73 -8.73 52.29
N ALA A 6 26.52 -9.14 51.98
CA ALA A 6 26.21 -9.74 50.68
C ALA A 6 24.69 -9.76 50.41
N THR A 7 24.02 -8.60 50.61
CA THR A 7 22.59 -8.54 50.29
C THR A 7 22.12 -7.17 49.79
N ALA A 8 23.01 -6.42 49.14
CA ALA A 8 22.62 -5.07 48.65
C ALA A 8 22.88 -4.78 47.18
N THR A 9 23.14 -5.82 46.34
CA THR A 9 23.51 -5.57 44.93
C THR A 9 22.57 -6.20 43.91
N VAL A 10 21.43 -6.78 44.29
CA VAL A 10 20.44 -7.34 43.36
C VAL A 10 19.23 -6.42 43.12
N GLY A 11 19.10 -5.33 43.89
CA GLY A 11 17.95 -4.45 43.82
C GLY A 11 18.02 -3.30 42.81
N LEU A 12 19.10 -3.11 42.04
CA LEU A 12 19.29 -1.90 41.24
C LEU A 12 19.34 -2.16 39.72
N LEU A 13 18.97 -3.33 39.24
CA LEU A 13 18.98 -3.68 37.81
C LEU A 13 17.58 -3.80 37.17
N LEU A 14 16.50 -3.43 37.87
CA LEU A 14 15.13 -3.57 37.40
C LEU A 14 14.37 -2.21 37.24
N ALA A 15 15.06 -1.09 37.18
CA ALA A 15 14.42 0.22 37.08
C ALA A 15 14.92 1.04 35.87
N GLN A 16 15.22 0.40 34.73
CA GLN A 16 15.38 1.10 33.44
C GLN A 16 14.34 0.61 32.42
N ALA A 17 13.11 0.40 32.84
CA ALA A 17 12.00 0.65 31.96
C ALA A 17 11.97 2.17 31.77
N GLN A 18 12.54 2.66 30.68
CA GLN A 18 12.45 4.06 30.30
C GLN A 18 10.97 4.39 30.18
N ALA A 19 10.41 5.01 31.19
CA ALA A 19 9.10 5.60 31.11
C ALA A 19 9.15 6.57 29.92
N ILE A 20 8.40 6.27 28.86
CA ILE A 20 8.15 7.21 27.78
C ILE A 20 7.73 8.49 28.47
N SER A 21 8.55 9.53 28.34
CA SER A 21 8.33 10.79 29.02
C SER A 21 6.91 11.25 28.74
N THR A 22 6.13 11.50 29.78
CA THR A 22 4.78 12.07 29.64
C THR A 22 4.80 13.42 28.91
N ALA A 23 5.97 14.07 28.83
CA ALA A 23 6.20 15.25 28.01
C ALA A 23 6.17 14.93 26.51
N ALA A 24 6.71 13.79 26.06
CA ALA A 24 6.63 13.35 24.67
C ALA A 24 5.18 13.02 24.27
N LEU A 25 4.39 12.44 25.18
CA LEU A 25 2.96 12.19 24.96
C LEU A 25 2.14 13.49 24.93
N ARG A 26 2.60 14.57 25.56
CA ARG A 26 1.94 15.88 25.55
C ARG A 26 2.20 16.68 24.27
N GLN A 27 3.24 16.37 23.51
CA GLN A 27 3.53 17.03 22.22
C GLN A 27 2.62 16.54 21.08
N GLY A 28 1.77 15.55 21.34
CA GLY A 28 0.88 14.96 20.36
C GLY A 28 1.61 14.07 19.35
N ILE A 29 0.91 13.15 18.71
CA ILE A 29 1.41 12.39 17.57
C ILE A 29 1.52 13.39 16.40
N PRO A 30 2.68 13.54 15.73
CA PRO A 30 2.81 14.45 14.60
C PRO A 30 1.77 14.09 13.54
N SER A 31 1.16 15.11 12.93
CA SER A 31 0.18 14.89 11.86
C SER A 31 0.85 14.22 10.67
N LEU A 32 0.23 13.17 10.14
CA LEU A 32 0.66 12.52 8.90
C LEU A 32 0.20 13.28 7.63
N ALA A 33 -0.66 14.29 7.77
CA ALA A 33 -1.24 15.00 6.64
C ALA A 33 -0.20 15.53 5.64
N PRO A 34 0.91 16.18 6.05
CA PRO A 34 1.90 16.68 5.09
C PRO A 34 2.57 15.57 4.26
N MET A 35 2.84 14.43 4.88
CA MET A 35 3.40 13.26 4.17
C MET A 35 2.36 12.66 3.21
N LEU A 36 1.11 12.52 3.67
CA LEU A 36 0.03 11.98 2.85
C LEU A 36 -0.25 12.87 1.62
N GLU A 37 -0.19 14.19 1.75
CA GLU A 37 -0.33 15.10 0.61
C GLU A 37 0.71 14.85 -0.49
N GLN A 38 1.93 14.47 -0.11
CA GLN A 38 3.02 14.21 -1.04
C GLN A 38 2.90 12.85 -1.73
N VAL A 39 2.50 11.79 -0.99
CA VAL A 39 2.52 10.42 -1.52
C VAL A 39 1.21 9.97 -2.15
N THR A 40 0.07 10.54 -1.73
CA THR A 40 -1.25 10.13 -2.23
C THR A 40 -1.47 10.36 -3.73
N PRO A 41 -0.83 11.35 -4.40
CA PRO A 41 -0.95 11.48 -5.86
C PRO A 41 -0.39 10.31 -6.66
N ALA A 42 0.57 9.56 -6.08
CA ALA A 42 1.11 8.36 -6.70
C ALA A 42 0.21 7.13 -6.52
N VAL A 43 -0.78 7.17 -5.60
CA VAL A 43 -1.68 6.04 -5.34
C VAL A 43 -2.91 6.13 -6.23
N VAL A 44 -3.16 5.07 -6.98
CA VAL A 44 -4.24 5.01 -7.98
C VAL A 44 -5.26 3.92 -7.64
N SER A 45 -6.49 4.09 -8.15
CA SER A 45 -7.51 3.04 -8.13
C SER A 45 -7.47 2.25 -9.42
N ILE A 46 -7.52 0.93 -9.33
CA ILE A 46 -7.53 0.02 -10.48
C ILE A 46 -8.89 -0.65 -10.52
N ARG A 47 -9.50 -0.66 -11.71
CA ARG A 47 -10.72 -1.41 -12.01
C ARG A 47 -10.45 -2.37 -13.14
N VAL A 48 -10.94 -3.57 -13.00
CA VAL A 48 -10.81 -4.61 -14.02
C VAL A 48 -12.17 -5.14 -14.41
N SER A 49 -12.29 -5.53 -15.67
CA SER A 49 -13.43 -6.28 -16.18
C SER A 49 -12.94 -7.65 -16.64
N LYS A 50 -13.60 -8.71 -16.19
CA LYS A 50 -13.33 -10.09 -16.58
C LYS A 50 -14.52 -10.62 -17.39
N ALA A 51 -14.26 -11.13 -18.59
CA ALA A 51 -15.30 -11.76 -19.38
C ALA A 51 -15.71 -13.08 -18.70
N MET A 52 -16.98 -13.24 -18.39
CA MET A 52 -17.49 -14.50 -17.86
C MET A 52 -17.80 -15.49 -18.99
N PRO A 53 -17.48 -16.79 -18.83
CA PRO A 53 -17.90 -17.81 -19.77
C PRO A 53 -19.43 -17.85 -19.85
N THR A 54 -19.99 -17.72 -21.04
CA THR A 54 -21.44 -17.93 -21.25
C THR A 54 -21.71 -19.41 -21.32
N SER A 55 -22.40 -19.95 -20.31
CA SER A 55 -22.76 -21.38 -20.26
C SER A 55 -24.02 -21.72 -21.09
N ARG A 56 -24.59 -20.79 -21.85
CA ARG A 56 -25.84 -20.97 -22.57
C ARG A 56 -25.65 -20.79 -24.07
N PRO A 57 -25.86 -21.84 -24.91
CA PRO A 57 -25.91 -21.66 -26.35
C PRO A 57 -27.05 -20.70 -26.72
N GLY A 58 -26.75 -19.67 -27.52
CA GLY A 58 -27.75 -18.70 -28.01
C GLY A 58 -27.83 -17.38 -27.23
N SER A 59 -27.02 -17.14 -26.17
CA SER A 59 -27.02 -15.89 -25.42
C SER A 59 -26.11 -14.79 -26.02
N GLU A 60 -25.62 -14.97 -27.23
CA GLU A 60 -24.70 -14.01 -27.88
C GLU A 60 -25.31 -12.62 -28.14
N GLN A 61 -26.64 -12.52 -28.13
CA GLN A 61 -27.37 -11.26 -28.38
C GLN A 61 -27.59 -10.41 -27.11
N MET A 62 -27.28 -10.91 -25.92
CA MET A 62 -27.52 -10.22 -24.64
C MET A 62 -26.23 -9.77 -23.95
N GLY A 63 -25.20 -9.38 -24.65
CA GLY A 63 -23.93 -8.90 -24.05
C GLY A 63 -23.31 -9.92 -23.09
N ARG A 64 -22.03 -10.20 -23.20
CA ARG A 64 -21.34 -11.10 -22.24
C ARG A 64 -21.39 -10.50 -20.85
N PRO A 65 -21.80 -11.26 -19.83
CA PRO A 65 -21.71 -10.79 -18.46
C PRO A 65 -20.24 -10.55 -18.08
N TYR A 66 -19.96 -9.41 -17.45
CA TYR A 66 -18.64 -9.08 -16.97
C TYR A 66 -18.62 -9.11 -15.45
N ALA A 67 -17.65 -9.80 -14.87
CA ALA A 67 -17.31 -9.60 -13.46
C ALA A 67 -16.39 -8.39 -13.36
N THR A 68 -16.61 -7.54 -12.37
CA THR A 68 -15.75 -6.38 -12.09
C THR A 68 -14.95 -6.62 -10.83
N GLY A 69 -13.66 -6.31 -10.87
CA GLY A 69 -12.78 -6.27 -9.71
C GLY A 69 -12.24 -4.88 -9.49
N ALA A 70 -11.75 -4.62 -8.30
CA ALA A 70 -11.11 -3.36 -7.93
C ALA A 70 -9.91 -3.61 -7.03
N GLY A 71 -8.93 -2.73 -7.14
CA GLY A 71 -7.72 -2.75 -6.33
C GLY A 71 -7.05 -1.38 -6.30
N SER A 72 -5.88 -1.34 -5.71
CA SER A 72 -5.02 -0.16 -5.68
C SER A 72 -3.72 -0.43 -6.43
N GLY A 73 -3.08 0.62 -6.92
CA GLY A 73 -1.75 0.57 -7.49
C GLY A 73 -0.95 1.80 -7.11
N VAL A 74 0.33 1.76 -7.41
CA VAL A 74 1.27 2.85 -7.14
C VAL A 74 2.07 3.15 -8.40
N ILE A 75 2.13 4.44 -8.77
CA ILE A 75 2.96 4.92 -9.88
C ILE A 75 4.41 4.89 -9.42
N VAL A 76 5.25 4.13 -10.11
CA VAL A 76 6.68 3.93 -9.79
C VAL A 76 7.62 4.57 -10.79
N ASP A 77 7.12 4.93 -11.98
CA ASP A 77 7.85 5.68 -13.00
C ASP A 77 6.84 6.56 -13.75
N ALA A 78 6.92 7.86 -13.51
CA ALA A 78 6.01 8.82 -14.12
C ALA A 78 6.31 9.09 -15.60
N ALA A 79 7.58 8.93 -16.02
CA ALA A 79 8.00 9.17 -17.40
C ALA A 79 7.52 8.07 -18.33
N GLN A 80 7.59 6.82 -17.87
CA GLN A 80 7.15 5.63 -18.63
C GLN A 80 5.69 5.25 -18.31
N GLY A 81 5.06 5.86 -17.31
CA GLY A 81 3.69 5.56 -16.87
C GLY A 81 3.56 4.18 -16.22
N LEU A 82 4.61 3.73 -15.49
CA LEU A 82 4.61 2.42 -14.86
C LEU A 82 3.91 2.43 -13.51
N ILE A 83 3.08 1.42 -13.30
CA ILE A 83 2.27 1.26 -12.08
C ILE A 83 2.43 -0.17 -11.58
N ILE A 84 2.76 -0.32 -10.30
CA ILE A 84 2.77 -1.62 -9.61
C ILE A 84 1.42 -1.83 -8.93
N THR A 85 0.91 -3.05 -9.04
CA THR A 85 -0.28 -3.55 -8.34
C THR A 85 -0.11 -5.03 -7.99
N ASN A 86 -1.12 -5.65 -7.39
CA ASN A 86 -1.10 -7.06 -7.11
C ASN A 86 -1.54 -7.90 -8.33
N HIS A 87 -0.93 -9.09 -8.49
CA HIS A 87 -1.30 -10.04 -9.53
C HIS A 87 -2.79 -10.41 -9.44
N HIS A 88 -3.29 -10.76 -8.24
CA HIS A 88 -4.69 -11.18 -8.07
C HIS A 88 -5.72 -10.12 -8.48
N VAL A 89 -5.35 -8.83 -8.51
CA VAL A 89 -6.22 -7.74 -8.98
C VAL A 89 -6.43 -7.86 -10.49
N VAL A 90 -5.38 -8.16 -11.25
CA VAL A 90 -5.37 -8.13 -12.73
C VAL A 90 -5.51 -9.50 -13.37
N ASP A 91 -5.43 -10.56 -12.59
CA ASP A 91 -5.54 -11.94 -13.09
C ASP A 91 -6.84 -12.16 -13.84
N GLY A 92 -6.74 -12.70 -15.07
CA GLY A 92 -7.87 -12.94 -15.97
C GLY A 92 -8.63 -11.68 -16.41
N ALA A 93 -8.07 -10.47 -16.21
CA ALA A 93 -8.68 -9.23 -16.67
C ALA A 93 -8.68 -9.15 -18.20
N SER A 94 -9.84 -8.86 -18.78
CA SER A 94 -9.98 -8.54 -20.21
C SER A 94 -9.79 -7.05 -20.49
N ARG A 95 -10.00 -6.20 -19.49
CA ARG A 95 -9.77 -4.76 -19.55
C ARG A 95 -9.34 -4.26 -18.17
N ILE A 96 -8.34 -3.37 -18.15
CA ILE A 96 -7.81 -2.74 -16.97
C ILE A 96 -7.92 -1.24 -17.15
N THR A 97 -8.51 -0.55 -16.16
CA THR A 97 -8.58 0.91 -16.13
C THR A 97 -8.00 1.43 -14.82
N VAL A 98 -7.26 2.52 -14.91
CA VAL A 98 -6.61 3.19 -13.79
C VAL A 98 -7.26 4.55 -13.62
N ARG A 99 -7.74 4.85 -12.42
CA ARG A 99 -8.24 6.18 -12.04
C ARG A 99 -7.21 6.88 -11.17
N LEU A 100 -6.75 8.02 -11.63
CA LEU A 100 -5.80 8.88 -10.92
C LEU A 100 -6.51 9.71 -9.83
N ARG A 101 -5.73 10.37 -8.99
CA ARG A 101 -6.26 11.28 -7.96
C ARG A 101 -6.99 12.47 -8.54
N ASP A 102 -6.57 12.99 -9.70
CA ASP A 102 -7.20 14.08 -10.43
C ASP A 102 -8.42 13.64 -11.25
N GLU A 103 -8.91 12.43 -10.99
CA GLU A 103 -10.09 11.80 -11.59
C GLU A 103 -9.96 11.36 -13.05
N ARG A 104 -8.82 11.60 -13.70
CA ARG A 104 -8.57 11.03 -15.03
C ARG A 104 -8.64 9.52 -14.96
N THR A 105 -9.35 8.93 -15.92
CA THR A 105 -9.45 7.47 -16.08
C THR A 105 -8.71 7.08 -17.34
N LEU A 106 -7.73 6.20 -17.20
CA LEU A 106 -6.81 5.77 -18.24
C LEU A 106 -6.97 4.28 -18.48
N GLU A 107 -6.84 3.84 -19.73
CA GLU A 107 -6.70 2.43 -20.02
C GLU A 107 -5.27 1.99 -19.75
N ALA A 108 -5.10 0.83 -19.11
CA ALA A 108 -3.80 0.30 -18.76
C ALA A 108 -3.51 -1.01 -19.49
N THR A 109 -2.25 -1.17 -19.89
CA THR A 109 -1.73 -2.41 -20.47
C THR A 109 -0.99 -3.19 -19.40
N LEU A 110 -1.27 -4.48 -19.27
CA LEU A 110 -0.51 -5.39 -18.43
C LEU A 110 0.81 -5.72 -19.13
N LEU A 111 1.94 -5.30 -18.55
CA LEU A 111 3.27 -5.61 -19.07
C LEU A 111 3.78 -6.96 -18.58
N GLY A 112 3.44 -7.34 -17.36
CA GLY A 112 3.81 -8.61 -16.77
C GLY A 112 3.22 -8.77 -15.37
N SER A 113 3.16 -10.02 -14.92
CA SER A 113 2.74 -10.33 -13.55
C SER A 113 3.36 -11.63 -13.07
N ASP A 114 3.58 -11.71 -11.76
CA ASP A 114 4.11 -12.89 -11.09
C ASP A 114 3.15 -13.36 -10.01
N PRO A 115 2.50 -14.53 -10.20
CA PRO A 115 1.62 -15.11 -9.19
C PRO A 115 2.36 -15.50 -7.89
N GLY A 116 3.66 -15.81 -7.99
CA GLY A 116 4.46 -16.27 -6.84
C GLY A 116 4.69 -15.17 -5.83
N THR A 117 4.90 -13.94 -6.28
CA THR A 117 5.10 -12.75 -5.44
C THR A 117 3.85 -11.89 -5.31
N ASP A 118 2.77 -12.24 -6.02
CA ASP A 118 1.55 -11.43 -6.13
C ASP A 118 1.81 -10.00 -6.63
N VAL A 119 2.73 -9.82 -7.59
CA VAL A 119 3.06 -8.52 -8.16
C VAL A 119 2.68 -8.47 -9.64
N ALA A 120 2.16 -7.33 -10.10
CA ALA A 120 1.90 -7.05 -11.49
C ALA A 120 2.37 -5.64 -11.86
N LEU A 121 2.87 -5.49 -13.11
CA LEU A 121 3.31 -4.23 -13.69
C LEU A 121 2.36 -3.82 -14.80
N LEU A 122 1.80 -2.63 -14.67
CA LEU A 122 0.93 -1.99 -15.65
C LEU A 122 1.62 -0.79 -16.28
N GLN A 123 1.17 -0.44 -17.49
CA GLN A 123 1.56 0.79 -18.15
C GLN A 123 0.33 1.60 -18.57
N VAL A 124 0.38 2.90 -18.35
CA VAL A 124 -0.59 3.88 -18.83
C VAL A 124 0.11 4.95 -19.67
N GLN A 125 -0.63 5.56 -20.60
CA GLN A 125 -0.14 6.68 -21.41
C GLN A 125 -0.77 7.97 -20.89
N ALA A 126 0.02 8.76 -20.12
CA ALA A 126 -0.44 10.03 -19.59
C ALA A 126 0.73 10.94 -19.24
N GLN A 127 0.47 12.25 -19.26
CA GLN A 127 1.41 13.27 -18.77
C GLN A 127 1.01 13.75 -17.38
N GLY A 128 1.98 14.32 -16.66
CA GLY A 128 1.73 14.89 -15.33
C GLY A 128 1.45 13.84 -14.26
N LEU A 129 1.99 12.65 -14.42
CA LEU A 129 1.98 11.62 -13.38
C LEU A 129 2.97 11.99 -12.28
N ILE A 130 2.67 11.55 -11.07
CA ILE A 130 3.53 11.72 -9.88
C ILE A 130 3.91 10.33 -9.40
N GLU A 131 5.20 10.04 -9.38
CA GLU A 131 5.73 8.76 -8.91
C GLU A 131 6.03 8.79 -7.42
N ILE A 132 6.03 7.61 -6.81
CA ILE A 132 6.47 7.41 -5.43
C ILE A 132 8.01 7.31 -5.37
N ALA A 133 8.64 7.90 -4.36
CA ALA A 133 10.03 7.66 -4.09
C ALA A 133 10.21 6.32 -3.38
N PHE A 134 11.17 5.50 -3.84
CA PHE A 134 11.55 4.28 -3.15
C PHE A 134 12.45 4.61 -1.96
N ALA A 135 12.19 3.96 -0.82
CA ALA A 135 13.06 4.02 0.36
C ALA A 135 14.09 2.89 0.34
N ASP A 136 15.20 3.11 1.02
CA ASP A 136 16.16 2.06 1.30
C ASP A 136 15.63 1.18 2.44
N VAL A 137 15.18 -0.02 2.10
CA VAL A 137 14.62 -0.97 3.07
C VAL A 137 15.65 -1.45 4.11
N SER A 138 16.97 -1.32 3.83
CA SER A 138 18.01 -1.68 4.80
C SER A 138 18.05 -0.77 6.03
N THR A 139 17.43 0.41 5.94
CA THR A 139 17.33 1.36 7.05
C THR A 139 16.11 1.14 7.93
N VAL A 140 15.17 0.29 7.49
CA VAL A 140 13.93 0.02 8.23
C VAL A 140 14.20 -0.88 9.42
N ALA A 141 13.74 -0.46 10.60
CA ALA A 141 13.92 -1.20 11.86
C ALA A 141 12.58 -1.59 12.49
N VAL A 142 12.61 -2.64 13.29
CA VAL A 142 11.46 -3.02 14.13
C VAL A 142 11.11 -1.87 15.09
N GLY A 143 9.84 -1.47 15.11
CA GLY A 143 9.35 -0.33 15.85
C GLY A 143 9.15 0.93 15.00
N ASP A 144 9.68 0.97 13.77
CA ASP A 144 9.45 2.10 12.87
C ASP A 144 7.98 2.24 12.51
N TYR A 145 7.54 3.49 12.44
CA TYR A 145 6.17 3.83 12.10
C TYR A 145 5.94 3.71 10.61
N VAL A 146 4.92 2.98 10.21
CA VAL A 146 4.57 2.74 8.82
C VAL A 146 3.12 3.08 8.53
N VAL A 147 2.84 3.41 7.28
CA VAL A 147 1.51 3.76 6.79
C VAL A 147 1.21 2.94 5.55
N ALA A 148 0.05 2.28 5.53
CA ALA A 148 -0.49 1.66 4.33
C ALA A 148 -1.57 2.55 3.74
N ILE A 149 -1.48 2.79 2.42
CA ILE A 149 -2.39 3.66 1.67
C ILE A 149 -2.96 2.87 0.50
N GLY A 150 -4.27 2.89 0.34
CA GLY A 150 -4.98 2.29 -0.78
C GLY A 150 -6.14 3.14 -1.26
N ASN A 151 -6.63 2.83 -2.46
CA ASN A 151 -7.83 3.44 -3.05
C ASN A 151 -8.62 2.41 -3.86
N PRO A 152 -9.03 1.27 -3.24
CA PRO A 152 -9.54 0.12 -3.99
C PRO A 152 -10.86 0.38 -4.73
N PHE A 153 -11.66 1.35 -4.29
CA PHE A 153 -12.96 1.64 -4.91
C PHE A 153 -13.00 2.96 -5.67
N GLY A 154 -11.95 3.78 -5.61
CA GLY A 154 -11.91 5.10 -6.23
C GLY A 154 -12.86 6.13 -5.61
N ILE A 155 -13.41 5.84 -4.43
CA ILE A 155 -14.34 6.72 -3.70
C ILE A 155 -13.64 7.54 -2.60
N GLY A 156 -12.33 7.31 -2.41
CA GLY A 156 -11.50 7.95 -1.40
C GLY A 156 -10.34 7.06 -1.00
N GLN A 157 -9.29 7.69 -0.51
CA GLN A 157 -8.12 6.95 -0.03
C GLN A 157 -8.36 6.42 1.37
N THR A 158 -8.02 5.16 1.59
CA THR A 158 -7.98 4.54 2.91
C THR A 158 -6.54 4.57 3.40
N VAL A 159 -6.35 5.08 4.61
CA VAL A 159 -5.04 5.19 5.26
C VAL A 159 -5.10 4.43 6.57
N THR A 160 -4.18 3.52 6.75
CA THR A 160 -3.98 2.81 8.03
C THR A 160 -2.53 2.94 8.44
N SER A 161 -2.27 2.92 9.75
CA SER A 161 -0.93 3.07 10.29
C SER A 161 -0.61 1.95 11.27
N GLY A 162 0.65 1.66 11.43
CA GLY A 162 1.15 0.66 12.32
C GLY A 162 2.65 0.81 12.55
N ILE A 163 3.27 -0.24 13.06
CA ILE A 163 4.73 -0.31 13.23
C ILE A 163 5.26 -1.57 12.58
N VAL A 164 6.52 -1.55 12.20
CA VAL A 164 7.26 -2.74 11.78
C VAL A 164 7.42 -3.64 13.00
N SER A 165 6.96 -4.88 12.92
CA SER A 165 6.94 -5.82 14.05
C SER A 165 7.97 -6.94 13.95
N ALA A 166 8.47 -7.24 12.77
CA ALA A 166 9.50 -8.27 12.49
C ALA A 166 10.17 -8.01 11.14
#